data_21bc7a841510237e300bdac6e830c2b9
#
_entry.id   21bc7a841510237e300bdac6e830c2b9
#
_cell.length_a   1.000
_cell.length_b   1.000
_cell.length_c   1.000
_cell.angle_alpha   90.00
_cell.angle_beta   90.00
_cell.angle_gamma   90.00
#
_symmetry.space_group_name_H-M   'P 1'
#
loop_
_entity.id
_entity.type
_entity.pdbx_description
1 polymer ?
#
loop_
_entity_poly.entity_id
_entity_poly.type
_entity_poly.pdbx_seq_one_letter_code
_entity_poly.pdbx_strand_id
1 'polypeptide(L)'
;PELDGIELIRHIGELSNKISLVLISGEDQRILETAESIAKERQIDVLGALQKPIIAANLLAMLHNPELVKTVQSREIGSSDLANELRLALKKRQVIPYYQPQICSDTLAVVGIEALARWQHPSRGLIPPNIFIPLAEQLDLINELTEIICQQAFADLAQIHQHGWHITLSVNFSAQCLVLLDVPERIQKALKAHEILPKYVIIEVTESLLTRDLATSLDILTRFRL
;
A
#
# COMPACT_ATOMS: atom_id res chain seq x y z
N PRO A 1 19.94 -13.87 6.57
CA PRO A 1 21.12 -13.61 5.72
C PRO A 1 22.14 -12.87 6.54
N GLU A 2 23.43 -13.22 6.35
CA GLU A 2 24.55 -12.67 7.14
C GLU A 2 24.99 -11.29 6.60
N LEU A 3 24.47 -10.87 5.44
CA LEU A 3 24.79 -9.58 4.76
C LEU A 3 23.51 -8.84 4.41
N ASP A 4 23.43 -7.55 4.72
CA ASP A 4 22.37 -6.69 4.21
C ASP A 4 22.68 -6.21 2.78
N GLY A 5 21.65 -5.62 2.11
CA GLY A 5 21.80 -5.19 0.72
C GLY A 5 22.85 -4.09 0.52
N ILE A 6 23.09 -3.24 1.50
CA ILE A 6 24.10 -2.16 1.46
C ILE A 6 25.50 -2.75 1.62
N GLU A 7 25.68 -3.71 2.52
CA GLU A 7 26.92 -4.46 2.67
C GLU A 7 27.28 -5.25 1.40
N LEU A 8 26.28 -5.84 0.77
CA LEU A 8 26.46 -6.54 -0.51
C LEU A 8 26.96 -5.59 -1.61
N ILE A 9 26.39 -4.39 -1.73
CA ILE A 9 26.83 -3.36 -2.69
C ILE A 9 28.30 -2.98 -2.44
N ARG A 10 28.72 -2.84 -1.19
CA ARG A 10 30.11 -2.54 -0.82
C ARG A 10 31.06 -3.65 -1.27
N HIS A 11 30.68 -4.90 -1.05
CA HIS A 11 31.47 -6.08 -1.45
C HIS A 11 31.61 -6.21 -2.97
N ILE A 12 30.50 -5.96 -3.70
CA ILE A 12 30.50 -6.00 -5.18
C ILE A 12 31.46 -4.95 -5.74
N GLY A 13 31.51 -3.74 -5.16
CA GLY A 13 32.43 -2.69 -5.56
C GLY A 13 33.92 -3.06 -5.41
N GLU A 14 34.23 -3.97 -4.49
CA GLU A 14 35.61 -4.48 -4.30
C GLU A 14 36.00 -5.58 -5.31
N LEU A 15 35.00 -6.29 -5.86
CA LEU A 15 35.26 -7.48 -6.68
C LEU A 15 35.37 -7.19 -8.18
N SER A 16 34.66 -6.23 -8.75
CA SER A 16 34.70 -5.98 -10.20
C SER A 16 33.97 -4.69 -10.63
N ASN A 17 34.62 -3.92 -11.54
CA ASN A 17 34.06 -2.73 -12.19
C ASN A 17 33.17 -3.04 -13.41
N LYS A 18 32.81 -4.31 -13.64
CA LYS A 18 32.04 -4.75 -14.83
C LYS A 18 30.64 -5.26 -14.51
N ILE A 19 30.17 -5.02 -13.28
CA ILE A 19 28.84 -5.48 -12.85
C ILE A 19 27.90 -4.29 -12.91
N SER A 20 26.77 -4.47 -13.60
CA SER A 20 25.64 -3.54 -13.53
C SER A 20 24.59 -4.08 -12.55
N LEU A 21 24.03 -3.20 -11.73
CA LEU A 21 23.04 -3.57 -10.71
C LEU A 21 21.65 -3.05 -11.07
N VAL A 22 20.65 -3.85 -10.77
CA VAL A 22 19.27 -3.41 -10.59
C VAL A 22 18.94 -3.52 -9.10
N LEU A 23 18.59 -2.39 -8.47
CA LEU A 23 18.23 -2.36 -7.07
C LEU A 23 16.73 -2.69 -6.92
N ILE A 24 16.40 -3.61 -6.00
CA ILE A 24 15.03 -4.04 -5.79
C ILE A 24 14.74 -4.01 -4.29
N SER A 25 13.74 -3.23 -3.85
CA SER A 25 13.35 -3.17 -2.44
C SER A 25 11.83 -3.16 -2.26
N GLY A 26 11.35 -3.74 -1.15
CA GLY A 26 9.99 -3.57 -0.64
C GLY A 26 9.87 -2.43 0.38
N GLU A 27 11.00 -1.85 0.74
CA GLU A 27 11.15 -0.81 1.75
C GLU A 27 10.97 0.61 1.16
N ASP A 28 11.12 1.64 2.00
CA ASP A 28 10.97 3.04 1.63
C ASP A 28 11.93 3.44 0.49
N GLN A 29 11.46 4.30 -0.40
CA GLN A 29 12.21 4.86 -1.52
C GLN A 29 13.55 5.48 -1.10
N ARG A 30 13.64 6.03 0.11
CA ARG A 30 14.87 6.59 0.68
C ARG A 30 15.99 5.56 0.80
N ILE A 31 15.65 4.30 1.08
CA ILE A 31 16.64 3.21 1.16
C ILE A 31 17.20 2.91 -0.23
N LEU A 32 16.35 2.92 -1.26
CA LEU A 32 16.80 2.75 -2.65
C LEU A 32 17.70 3.91 -3.09
N GLU A 33 17.36 5.16 -2.78
CA GLU A 33 18.17 6.34 -3.07
C GLU A 33 19.54 6.29 -2.37
N THR A 34 19.55 5.84 -1.11
CA THR A 34 20.81 5.65 -0.35
C THR A 34 21.67 4.55 -0.97
N ALA A 35 21.07 3.41 -1.31
CA ALA A 35 21.75 2.29 -1.96
C ALA A 35 22.32 2.69 -3.34
N GLU A 36 21.58 3.48 -4.12
CA GLU A 36 22.01 4.02 -5.40
C GLU A 36 23.21 4.98 -5.24
N SER A 37 23.18 5.85 -4.23
CA SER A 37 24.28 6.77 -3.92
C SER A 37 25.55 6.02 -3.56
N ILE A 38 25.45 4.98 -2.71
CA ILE A 38 26.58 4.13 -2.32
C ILE A 38 27.17 3.38 -3.53
N ALA A 39 26.30 2.84 -4.40
CA ALA A 39 26.74 2.14 -5.61
C ALA A 39 27.49 3.10 -6.56
N LYS A 40 27.00 4.33 -6.74
CA LYS A 40 27.65 5.37 -7.54
C LYS A 40 29.03 5.78 -6.98
N GLU A 41 29.15 5.96 -5.65
CA GLU A 41 30.43 6.24 -5.00
C GLU A 41 31.49 5.12 -5.25
N ARG A 42 31.00 3.87 -5.39
CA ARG A 42 31.82 2.70 -5.67
C ARG A 42 32.02 2.45 -7.15
N GLN A 43 31.62 3.37 -8.03
CA GLN A 43 31.72 3.26 -9.49
C GLN A 43 31.02 2.01 -10.06
N ILE A 44 30.00 1.51 -9.38
CA ILE A 44 29.16 0.42 -9.87
C ILE A 44 28.09 1.03 -10.77
N ASP A 45 27.90 0.45 -11.94
CA ASP A 45 26.85 0.85 -12.87
C ASP A 45 25.48 0.40 -12.34
N VAL A 46 24.58 1.36 -12.06
CA VAL A 46 23.22 1.09 -11.61
C VAL A 46 22.27 1.32 -12.78
N LEU A 47 21.72 0.24 -13.31
CA LEU A 47 20.73 0.28 -14.40
C LEU A 47 19.42 0.93 -13.95
N GLY A 48 19.10 0.85 -12.68
CA GLY A 48 17.95 1.51 -12.06
C GLY A 48 17.50 0.83 -10.78
N ALA A 49 16.44 1.37 -10.18
CA ALA A 49 15.83 0.87 -8.96
C ALA A 49 14.36 0.50 -9.19
N LEU A 50 13.91 -0.63 -8.65
CA LEU A 50 12.54 -1.11 -8.71
C LEU A 50 11.98 -1.32 -7.31
N GLN A 51 10.78 -0.86 -7.08
CA GLN A 51 10.05 -1.13 -5.84
C GLN A 51 9.18 -2.38 -6.01
N LYS A 52 9.13 -3.23 -4.98
CA LYS A 52 8.20 -4.37 -4.94
C LYS A 52 6.75 -3.88 -4.76
N PRO A 53 5.75 -4.51 -5.42
CA PRO A 53 5.86 -5.70 -6.27
C PRO A 53 6.46 -5.39 -7.65
N ILE A 54 7.32 -6.29 -8.16
CA ILE A 54 8.01 -6.11 -9.44
C ILE A 54 7.08 -6.45 -10.59
N ILE A 55 6.89 -5.52 -11.51
CA ILE A 55 6.22 -5.78 -12.78
C ILE A 55 7.28 -6.28 -13.76
N ALA A 56 7.12 -7.51 -14.26
CA ALA A 56 8.10 -8.14 -15.15
C ALA A 56 8.45 -7.29 -16.38
N ALA A 57 7.45 -6.58 -16.95
CA ALA A 57 7.67 -5.67 -18.07
C ALA A 57 8.65 -4.54 -17.73
N ASN A 58 8.61 -3.99 -16.52
CA ASN A 58 9.52 -2.92 -16.07
C ASN A 58 10.95 -3.44 -15.92
N LEU A 59 11.11 -4.64 -15.35
CA LEU A 59 12.41 -5.28 -15.22
C LEU A 59 13.02 -5.59 -16.59
N LEU A 60 12.23 -6.16 -17.51
CA LEU A 60 12.69 -6.45 -18.87
C LEU A 60 13.06 -5.17 -19.64
N ALA A 61 12.26 -4.11 -19.54
CA ALA A 61 12.57 -2.83 -20.16
C ALA A 61 13.91 -2.26 -19.64
N MET A 62 14.16 -2.37 -18.34
CA MET A 62 15.40 -1.92 -17.69
C MET A 62 16.61 -2.71 -18.15
N LEU A 63 16.47 -4.00 -18.31
CA LEU A 63 17.57 -4.87 -18.79
C LEU A 63 17.89 -4.69 -20.28
N HIS A 64 16.89 -4.38 -21.11
CA HIS A 64 17.08 -4.23 -22.55
C HIS A 64 17.44 -2.80 -22.98
N ASN A 65 17.00 -1.79 -22.25
CA ASN A 65 17.24 -0.39 -22.58
C ASN A 65 17.23 0.51 -21.32
N PRO A 66 18.35 0.55 -20.56
CA PRO A 66 18.44 1.29 -19.28
C PRO A 66 18.15 2.79 -19.42
N GLU A 67 18.49 3.39 -20.56
CA GLU A 67 18.26 4.82 -20.83
C GLU A 67 16.77 5.19 -20.93
N LEU A 68 15.93 4.29 -21.48
CA LEU A 68 14.49 4.51 -21.55
C LEU A 68 13.83 4.48 -20.17
N VAL A 69 14.35 3.70 -19.23
CA VAL A 69 13.78 3.57 -17.89
C VAL A 69 14.13 4.77 -17.02
N LYS A 70 15.32 5.34 -17.16
CA LYS A 70 15.67 6.64 -16.55
C LYS A 70 14.69 7.74 -17.00
N THR A 71 14.24 7.68 -18.26
CA THR A 71 13.25 8.63 -18.81
C THR A 71 11.80 8.36 -18.33
N VAL A 72 11.49 7.10 -17.98
CA VAL A 72 10.15 6.71 -17.47
C VAL A 72 10.03 7.01 -15.97
N GLN A 73 11.11 6.84 -15.20
CA GLN A 73 11.16 7.22 -13.78
C GLN A 73 11.23 8.75 -13.59
N SER A 74 11.83 9.48 -14.54
CA SER A 74 11.89 10.95 -14.54
C SER A 74 10.69 11.62 -15.26
N ARG A 75 9.79 10.88 -15.87
CA ARG A 75 8.43 11.38 -16.04
C ARG A 75 7.77 11.34 -14.67
N GLU A 76 8.08 12.34 -13.86
CA GLU A 76 7.16 12.82 -12.84
C GLU A 76 5.78 12.80 -13.50
N ILE A 77 4.94 11.87 -13.11
CA ILE A 77 3.50 11.98 -13.32
C ILE A 77 3.23 13.34 -12.71
N GLY A 78 2.89 14.36 -13.55
CA GLY A 78 2.71 15.71 -13.06
C GLY A 78 1.80 15.60 -11.84
N SER A 79 2.32 15.90 -10.66
CA SER A 79 1.64 15.63 -9.38
C SER A 79 0.26 16.28 -9.33
N SER A 80 0.07 17.37 -10.08
CA SER A 80 -1.21 18.06 -10.26
C SER A 80 -2.23 17.25 -11.05
N ASP A 81 -1.81 16.51 -12.08
CA ASP A 81 -2.72 15.74 -12.93
C ASP A 81 -3.22 14.50 -12.19
N LEU A 82 -2.31 13.75 -11.54
CA LEU A 82 -2.68 12.57 -10.76
C LEU A 82 -3.56 12.92 -9.55
N ALA A 83 -3.34 14.10 -8.94
CA ALA A 83 -4.19 14.63 -7.88
C ALA A 83 -5.65 14.84 -8.32
N ASN A 84 -5.83 15.45 -9.49
CA ASN A 84 -7.16 15.67 -10.08
C ASN A 84 -7.79 14.33 -10.54
N GLU A 85 -6.98 13.46 -11.13
CA GLU A 85 -7.40 12.12 -11.53
C GLU A 85 -7.86 11.30 -10.32
N LEU A 86 -7.16 11.37 -9.17
CA LEU A 86 -7.55 10.68 -7.93
C LEU A 86 -8.89 11.20 -7.37
N ARG A 87 -9.09 12.52 -7.32
CA ARG A 87 -10.39 13.10 -6.90
C ARG A 87 -11.55 12.59 -7.76
N LEU A 88 -11.32 12.49 -9.07
CA LEU A 88 -12.31 11.99 -10.00
C LEU A 88 -12.51 10.48 -9.85
N ALA A 89 -11.43 9.74 -9.58
CA ALA A 89 -11.45 8.30 -9.38
C ALA A 89 -12.29 7.88 -8.15
N LEU A 90 -12.19 8.62 -7.04
CA LEU A 90 -13.02 8.39 -5.86
C LEU A 90 -14.51 8.57 -6.19
N LYS A 91 -14.86 9.67 -6.86
CA LYS A 91 -16.25 9.93 -7.30
C LYS A 91 -16.78 8.87 -8.26
N LYS A 92 -15.93 8.32 -9.13
CA LYS A 92 -16.28 7.28 -10.12
C LYS A 92 -16.15 5.86 -9.59
N ARG A 93 -15.83 5.67 -8.30
CA ARG A 93 -15.62 4.34 -7.70
C ARG A 93 -14.58 3.50 -8.45
N GLN A 94 -13.50 4.15 -8.92
CA GLN A 94 -12.38 3.48 -9.59
C GLN A 94 -11.33 2.95 -8.60
N VAL A 95 -11.40 3.37 -7.33
CA VAL A 95 -10.61 2.79 -6.23
C VAL A 95 -11.48 1.74 -5.57
N ILE A 96 -11.02 0.49 -5.63
CA ILE A 96 -11.78 -0.68 -5.18
C ILE A 96 -10.92 -1.57 -4.28
N PRO A 97 -11.51 -2.37 -3.38
CA PRO A 97 -10.77 -3.37 -2.63
C PRO A 97 -10.43 -4.58 -3.48
N TYR A 98 -9.20 -5.05 -3.37
CA TYR A 98 -8.78 -6.40 -3.71
C TYR A 98 -8.59 -7.17 -2.41
N TYR A 99 -8.76 -8.48 -2.45
CA TYR A 99 -8.73 -9.29 -1.23
C TYR A 99 -7.55 -10.25 -1.24
N GLN A 100 -6.76 -10.20 -0.16
CA GLN A 100 -5.70 -11.15 0.09
C GLN A 100 -6.17 -12.15 1.15
N PRO A 101 -6.22 -13.46 0.85
CA PRO A 101 -6.63 -14.47 1.82
C PRO A 101 -5.63 -14.60 2.97
N GLN A 102 -6.16 -14.72 4.19
CA GLN A 102 -5.42 -15.05 5.40
C GLN A 102 -5.69 -16.53 5.73
N ILE A 103 -4.62 -17.31 5.80
CA ILE A 103 -4.70 -18.77 5.93
C ILE A 103 -4.16 -19.20 7.31
N CYS A 104 -4.92 -20.04 8.00
CA CYS A 104 -4.44 -20.69 9.21
C CYS A 104 -3.32 -21.68 8.88
N SER A 105 -2.14 -21.53 9.51
CA SER A 105 -0.97 -22.37 9.25
C SER A 105 -1.20 -23.86 9.58
N ASP A 106 -2.03 -24.13 10.56
CA ASP A 106 -2.25 -25.51 11.05
C ASP A 106 -3.26 -26.28 10.21
N THR A 107 -4.32 -25.58 9.75
CA THR A 107 -5.44 -26.22 9.05
C THR A 107 -5.46 -25.97 7.56
N LEU A 108 -4.65 -25.01 7.08
CA LEU A 108 -4.65 -24.47 5.71
C LEU A 108 -6.02 -23.90 5.26
N ALA A 109 -6.92 -23.67 6.21
CA ALA A 109 -8.21 -23.07 5.94
C ALA A 109 -8.09 -21.54 5.80
N VAL A 110 -8.90 -20.94 4.93
CA VAL A 110 -9.05 -19.49 4.86
C VAL A 110 -9.84 -19.03 6.09
N VAL A 111 -9.23 -18.22 6.95
CA VAL A 111 -9.82 -17.70 8.19
C VAL A 111 -10.19 -16.23 8.11
N GLY A 112 -9.62 -15.52 7.14
CA GLY A 112 -9.85 -14.10 6.93
C GLY A 112 -9.44 -13.65 5.54
N ILE A 113 -9.75 -12.40 5.25
CA ILE A 113 -9.31 -11.67 4.06
C ILE A 113 -8.85 -10.28 4.48
N GLU A 114 -7.82 -9.76 3.82
CA GLU A 114 -7.38 -8.37 3.95
C GLU A 114 -7.84 -7.57 2.74
N ALA A 115 -8.52 -6.44 2.96
CA ALA A 115 -8.92 -5.52 1.91
C ALA A 115 -7.78 -4.55 1.58
N LEU A 116 -7.26 -4.69 0.39
CA LEU A 116 -6.15 -3.90 -0.14
C LEU A 116 -6.65 -2.97 -1.24
N ALA A 117 -6.60 -1.67 -1.03
CA ALA A 117 -7.04 -0.69 -2.01
C ALA A 117 -6.24 -0.81 -3.33
N ARG A 118 -6.94 -0.74 -4.46
CA ARG A 118 -6.37 -0.72 -5.80
C ARG A 118 -7.08 0.34 -6.65
N TRP A 119 -6.32 1.14 -7.36
CA TRP A 119 -6.89 2.13 -8.26
C TRP A 119 -6.89 1.61 -9.70
N GLN A 120 -8.08 1.31 -10.22
CA GLN A 120 -8.28 0.90 -11.62
C GLN A 120 -8.36 2.15 -12.50
N HIS A 121 -7.20 2.61 -12.97
CA HIS A 121 -7.13 3.80 -13.80
C HIS A 121 -7.45 3.47 -15.27
N PRO A 122 -8.34 4.23 -15.96
CA PRO A 122 -8.81 3.87 -17.29
C PRO A 122 -7.71 3.85 -18.37
N SER A 123 -6.67 4.66 -18.25
CA SER A 123 -5.58 4.73 -19.25
C SER A 123 -4.23 4.24 -18.72
N ARG A 124 -4.04 4.12 -17.38
CA ARG A 124 -2.76 3.72 -16.76
C ARG A 124 -2.80 2.29 -16.22
N GLY A 125 -3.96 1.62 -16.30
CA GLY A 125 -4.15 0.30 -15.70
C GLY A 125 -4.23 0.36 -14.17
N LEU A 126 -3.71 -0.66 -13.50
CA LEU A 126 -3.77 -0.76 -12.06
C LEU A 126 -2.67 0.06 -11.39
N ILE A 127 -3.03 1.15 -10.73
CA ILE A 127 -2.10 1.97 -9.94
C ILE A 127 -2.01 1.37 -8.52
N PRO A 128 -0.79 1.08 -8.04
CA PRO A 128 -0.59 0.46 -6.73
C PRO A 128 -0.74 1.47 -5.58
N PRO A 129 -1.08 1.00 -4.36
CA PRO A 129 -1.39 1.86 -3.20
C PRO A 129 -0.23 2.75 -2.75
N ASN A 130 1.01 2.30 -2.88
CA ASN A 130 2.20 3.09 -2.54
C ASN A 130 2.34 4.39 -3.37
N ILE A 131 1.62 4.53 -4.48
CA ILE A 131 1.58 5.75 -5.29
C ILE A 131 0.44 6.66 -4.84
N PHE A 132 -0.78 6.13 -4.71
CA PHE A 132 -1.95 6.97 -4.52
C PHE A 132 -2.37 7.16 -3.05
N ILE A 133 -1.97 6.28 -2.12
CA ILE A 133 -2.27 6.47 -0.69
C ILE A 133 -1.54 7.71 -0.13
N PRO A 134 -0.20 7.90 -0.33
CA PRO A 134 0.47 9.12 0.10
C PRO A 134 -0.12 10.38 -0.54
N LEU A 135 -0.54 10.29 -1.80
CA LEU A 135 -1.20 11.39 -2.49
C LEU A 135 -2.58 11.71 -1.88
N ALA A 136 -3.36 10.68 -1.53
CA ALA A 136 -4.64 10.86 -0.84
C ALA A 136 -4.46 11.51 0.53
N GLU A 137 -3.40 11.15 1.27
CA GLU A 137 -3.05 11.77 2.55
C GLU A 137 -2.67 13.25 2.40
N GLN A 138 -1.85 13.59 1.40
CA GLN A 138 -1.45 14.97 1.10
C GLN A 138 -2.61 15.86 0.67
N LEU A 139 -3.64 15.28 0.05
CA LEU A 139 -4.81 15.98 -0.49
C LEU A 139 -6.01 15.96 0.47
N ASP A 140 -5.87 15.44 1.68
CA ASP A 140 -6.95 15.21 2.65
C ASP A 140 -8.11 14.33 2.12
N LEU A 141 -7.80 13.44 1.16
CA LEU A 141 -8.75 12.51 0.55
C LEU A 141 -8.77 11.13 1.20
N ILE A 142 -7.84 10.86 2.13
CA ILE A 142 -7.65 9.53 2.70
C ILE A 142 -8.90 9.04 3.46
N ASN A 143 -9.64 9.93 4.11
CA ASN A 143 -10.88 9.60 4.81
C ASN A 143 -11.98 9.14 3.83
N GLU A 144 -12.17 9.88 2.73
CA GLU A 144 -13.12 9.51 1.67
C GLU A 144 -12.74 8.19 1.03
N LEU A 145 -11.45 7.99 0.73
CA LEU A 145 -10.92 6.76 0.18
C LEU A 145 -11.19 5.57 1.10
N THR A 146 -10.84 5.70 2.39
CA THR A 146 -11.04 4.66 3.40
C THR A 146 -12.52 4.30 3.53
N GLU A 147 -13.42 5.29 3.53
CA GLU A 147 -14.86 5.05 3.58
C GLU A 147 -15.37 4.29 2.37
N ILE A 148 -14.90 4.64 1.16
CA ILE A 148 -15.26 3.93 -0.08
C ILE A 148 -14.84 2.46 0.00
N ILE A 149 -13.60 2.19 0.44
CA ILE A 149 -13.08 0.83 0.58
C ILE A 149 -13.86 0.06 1.64
N CYS A 150 -14.12 0.65 2.82
CA CYS A 150 -14.88 0.00 3.88
C CYS A 150 -16.30 -0.36 3.43
N GLN A 151 -17.02 0.57 2.79
CA GLN A 151 -18.39 0.31 2.33
C GLN A 151 -18.44 -0.86 1.34
N GLN A 152 -17.52 -0.91 0.36
CA GLN A 152 -17.48 -2.02 -0.59
C GLN A 152 -17.07 -3.32 0.11
N ALA A 153 -16.03 -3.29 0.94
CA ALA A 153 -15.51 -4.48 1.62
C ALA A 153 -16.53 -5.07 2.61
N PHE A 154 -17.34 -4.24 3.27
CA PHE A 154 -18.42 -4.72 4.14
C PHE A 154 -19.54 -5.35 3.31
N ALA A 155 -19.93 -4.77 2.18
CA ALA A 155 -20.93 -5.37 1.30
C ALA A 155 -20.45 -6.75 0.78
N ASP A 156 -19.19 -6.86 0.39
CA ASP A 156 -18.61 -8.11 -0.10
C ASP A 156 -18.49 -9.15 1.02
N LEU A 157 -18.09 -8.75 2.24
CA LEU A 157 -18.05 -9.64 3.41
C LEU A 157 -19.45 -10.17 3.76
N ALA A 158 -20.48 -9.32 3.71
CA ALA A 158 -21.86 -9.73 3.95
C ALA A 158 -22.30 -10.81 2.95
N GLN A 159 -21.95 -10.67 1.67
CA GLN A 159 -22.22 -11.70 0.67
C GLN A 159 -21.46 -13.01 0.97
N ILE A 160 -20.19 -12.93 1.37
CA ILE A 160 -19.40 -14.09 1.77
C ILE A 160 -20.06 -14.83 2.94
N HIS A 161 -20.53 -14.07 3.97
CA HIS A 161 -21.23 -14.64 5.12
C HIS A 161 -22.57 -15.29 4.74
N GLN A 162 -23.32 -14.69 3.82
CA GLN A 162 -24.57 -15.29 3.30
C GLN A 162 -24.34 -16.62 2.60
N HIS A 163 -23.15 -16.84 2.02
CA HIS A 163 -22.75 -18.14 1.46
C HIS A 163 -22.23 -19.13 2.51
N GLY A 164 -22.31 -18.80 3.79
CA GLY A 164 -21.92 -19.69 4.90
C GLY A 164 -20.43 -19.62 5.30
N TRP A 165 -19.64 -18.70 4.72
CA TRP A 165 -18.23 -18.54 5.05
C TRP A 165 -18.06 -17.42 6.09
N HIS A 166 -17.96 -17.80 7.37
CA HIS A 166 -17.80 -16.84 8.48
C HIS A 166 -16.33 -16.49 8.73
N ILE A 167 -15.71 -15.83 7.77
CA ILE A 167 -14.32 -15.37 7.85
C ILE A 167 -14.24 -13.92 8.36
N THR A 168 -13.05 -13.49 8.79
CA THR A 168 -12.78 -12.11 9.18
C THR A 168 -12.35 -11.25 8.00
N LEU A 169 -12.53 -9.93 8.12
CA LEU A 169 -12.08 -8.92 7.18
C LEU A 169 -11.15 -7.94 7.90
N SER A 170 -9.91 -7.83 7.43
CA SER A 170 -8.98 -6.77 7.83
C SER A 170 -9.10 -5.59 6.88
N VAL A 171 -9.14 -4.37 7.43
CA VAL A 171 -9.13 -3.10 6.69
C VAL A 171 -8.07 -2.16 7.24
N ASN A 172 -7.30 -1.55 6.34
CA ASN A 172 -6.21 -0.64 6.68
C ASN A 172 -6.72 0.78 6.89
N PHE A 173 -6.36 1.41 8.00
CA PHE A 173 -6.65 2.79 8.34
C PHE A 173 -5.37 3.61 8.44
N SER A 174 -5.34 4.75 7.73
CA SER A 174 -4.28 5.74 7.93
C SER A 174 -4.41 6.40 9.31
N ALA A 175 -3.28 6.83 9.85
CA ALA A 175 -3.23 7.65 11.06
C ALA A 175 -4.14 8.89 10.98
N GLN A 176 -4.30 9.47 9.79
CA GLN A 176 -5.16 10.63 9.58
C GLN A 176 -6.66 10.31 9.74
N CYS A 177 -7.08 9.07 9.53
CA CYS A 177 -8.46 8.66 9.77
C CYS A 177 -8.78 8.60 11.26
N LEU A 178 -7.80 8.34 12.11
CA LEU A 178 -7.97 8.15 13.55
C LEU A 178 -7.82 9.45 14.38
N VAL A 179 -7.91 10.60 13.75
CA VAL A 179 -8.08 11.90 14.44
C VAL A 179 -9.55 12.36 14.43
N LEU A 180 -10.42 11.69 13.69
CA LEU A 180 -11.85 12.00 13.63
C LEU A 180 -12.62 11.18 14.67
N LEU A 181 -13.12 11.85 15.70
CA LEU A 181 -13.80 11.21 16.84
C LEU A 181 -15.08 10.42 16.46
N ASP A 182 -15.68 10.68 15.30
CA ASP A 182 -16.89 10.02 14.81
C ASP A 182 -16.65 8.74 14.00
N VAL A 183 -15.38 8.39 13.74
CA VAL A 183 -15.04 7.20 12.95
C VAL A 183 -15.58 5.91 13.54
N PRO A 184 -15.51 5.63 14.86
CA PRO A 184 -16.09 4.42 15.44
C PRO A 184 -17.60 4.29 15.18
N GLU A 185 -18.37 5.38 15.33
CA GLU A 185 -19.81 5.39 15.09
C GLU A 185 -20.13 5.18 13.61
N ARG A 186 -19.37 5.78 12.71
CA ARG A 186 -19.55 5.61 11.26
C ARG A 186 -19.32 4.16 10.85
N ILE A 187 -18.27 3.54 11.36
CA ILE A 187 -17.96 2.12 11.13
C ILE A 187 -19.07 1.24 11.72
N GLN A 188 -19.47 1.48 12.97
CA GLN A 188 -20.54 0.72 13.60
C GLN A 188 -21.86 0.81 12.80
N LYS A 189 -22.20 2.02 12.32
CA LYS A 189 -23.39 2.24 11.48
C LYS A 189 -23.29 1.47 10.16
N ALA A 190 -22.13 1.47 9.52
CA ALA A 190 -21.89 0.73 8.28
C ALA A 190 -21.99 -0.78 8.50
N LEU A 191 -21.40 -1.32 9.57
CA LEU A 191 -21.50 -2.74 9.91
C LEU A 191 -22.95 -3.17 10.16
N LYS A 192 -23.73 -2.36 10.89
CA LYS A 192 -25.16 -2.61 11.12
C LYS A 192 -25.97 -2.62 9.83
N ALA A 193 -25.66 -1.71 8.90
CA ALA A 193 -26.36 -1.64 7.61
C ALA A 193 -26.14 -2.90 6.74
N HIS A 194 -25.01 -3.60 6.94
CA HIS A 194 -24.68 -4.84 6.24
C HIS A 194 -24.90 -6.10 7.10
N GLU A 195 -25.49 -5.97 8.30
CA GLU A 195 -25.74 -7.07 9.25
C GLU A 195 -24.48 -7.84 9.66
N ILE A 196 -23.31 -7.15 9.68
CA ILE A 196 -22.02 -7.71 10.07
C ILE A 196 -21.81 -7.50 11.57
N LEU A 197 -21.45 -8.56 12.29
CA LEU A 197 -21.03 -8.47 13.68
C LEU A 197 -19.61 -7.91 13.77
N PRO A 198 -19.31 -6.97 14.69
CA PRO A 198 -17.99 -6.33 14.82
C PRO A 198 -16.83 -7.33 14.97
N LYS A 199 -17.05 -8.48 15.59
CA LYS A 199 -16.03 -9.54 15.77
C LYS A 199 -15.44 -10.09 14.46
N TYR A 200 -16.07 -9.82 13.33
CA TYR A 200 -15.59 -10.24 12.01
C TYR A 200 -14.78 -9.15 11.29
N VAL A 201 -14.60 -7.99 11.92
CA VAL A 201 -13.83 -6.89 11.31
C VAL A 201 -12.62 -6.55 12.18
N ILE A 202 -11.46 -6.46 11.54
CA ILE A 202 -10.17 -6.09 12.12
C ILE A 202 -9.76 -4.77 11.48
N ILE A 203 -9.49 -3.76 12.30
CA ILE A 203 -8.95 -2.48 11.85
C ILE A 203 -7.44 -2.52 12.04
N GLU A 204 -6.71 -2.46 10.95
CA GLU A 204 -5.26 -2.41 10.94
C GLU A 204 -4.77 -0.97 10.85
N VAL A 205 -3.80 -0.62 11.71
CA VAL A 205 -3.30 0.74 11.83
C VAL A 205 -1.78 0.73 11.74
N THR A 206 -1.21 1.62 10.95
CA THR A 206 0.24 1.73 10.82
C THR A 206 0.89 2.40 12.04
N GLU A 207 2.15 2.08 12.33
CA GLU A 207 2.93 2.62 13.47
C GLU A 207 3.02 4.15 13.48
N SER A 208 2.92 4.80 12.33
CA SER A 208 2.93 6.27 12.18
C SER A 208 1.84 6.99 12.99
N LEU A 209 0.88 6.24 13.51
CA LEU A 209 -0.20 6.76 14.36
C LEU A 209 0.30 7.39 15.65
N LEU A 210 1.33 6.80 16.27
CA LEU A 210 1.77 7.15 17.61
C LEU A 210 2.46 8.52 17.71
N THR A 211 2.71 9.20 16.59
CA THR A 211 3.55 10.40 16.54
C THR A 211 2.79 11.72 16.46
N ARG A 212 1.49 11.75 16.10
CA ARG A 212 0.77 13.02 15.85
C ARG A 212 -0.16 13.47 16.99
N ASP A 213 -1.04 12.60 17.45
CA ASP A 213 -1.96 12.88 18.58
C ASP A 213 -2.30 11.56 19.29
N LEU A 214 -1.45 11.18 20.22
CA LEU A 214 -1.57 9.91 20.94
C LEU A 214 -2.87 9.84 21.77
N ALA A 215 -3.30 10.96 22.39
CA ALA A 215 -4.47 10.97 23.25
C ALA A 215 -5.76 10.71 22.47
N THR A 216 -5.97 11.44 21.37
CA THR A 216 -7.14 11.25 20.50
C THR A 216 -7.13 9.86 19.85
N SER A 217 -5.97 9.39 19.40
CA SER A 217 -5.85 8.06 18.80
C SER A 217 -6.18 6.96 19.79
N LEU A 218 -5.73 7.05 21.05
CA LEU A 218 -6.05 6.09 22.11
C LEU A 218 -7.54 6.11 22.48
N ASP A 219 -8.19 7.27 22.50
CA ASP A 219 -9.63 7.39 22.72
C ASP A 219 -10.41 6.62 21.62
N ILE A 220 -10.10 6.88 20.36
CA ILE A 220 -10.73 6.22 19.22
C ILE A 220 -10.49 4.70 19.25
N LEU A 221 -9.25 4.26 19.49
CA LEU A 221 -8.93 2.83 19.58
C LEU A 221 -9.65 2.15 20.76
N THR A 222 -9.83 2.85 21.87
CA THR A 222 -10.59 2.34 23.02
C THR A 222 -12.06 2.17 22.66
N ARG A 223 -12.64 3.12 21.93
CA ARG A 223 -14.04 3.09 21.49
C ARG A 223 -14.32 1.99 20.44
N PHE A 224 -13.31 1.62 19.64
CA PHE A 224 -13.43 0.46 18.75
C PHE A 224 -13.47 -0.89 19.50
N ARG A 225 -13.02 -0.95 20.76
CA ARG A 225 -13.05 -2.16 21.59
C ARG A 225 -14.35 -2.33 22.38
N LEU A 226 -15.14 -1.29 22.52
CA LEU A 226 -16.42 -1.30 23.21
C LEU A 226 -17.58 -1.62 22.26
#